data_5be03e99715f2e78b27a0e95b3069fc2
#
_entry.id   5be03e99715f2e78b27a0e95b3069fc2
#
_cell.length_a   1.000
_cell.length_b   1.000
_cell.length_c   1.000
_cell.angle_alpha   90.00
_cell.angle_beta   90.00
_cell.angle_gamma   90.00
#
_symmetry.space_group_name_H-M   'P 1'
#
loop_
_entity.id
_entity.type
_entity.pdbx_description
1 polymer ?
#
loop_
_entity_poly.entity_id
_entity_poly.type
_entity_poly.pdbx_seq_one_letter_code
_entity_poly.pdbx_strand_id
1 'polypeptide(L)'
;MLYRELDAVTSVKCETRQARKQIKVLEALDVAGTQLYHFTTIVIAGMGFFTDAYDLFSVSLIADLLGRIYYHSADGTLPGKLFFGWFGDRMGRKRINGVTLKLMVVCSLASGLSFHNKPKCVVATLCFFCFWLRFGVGGDYPLSATIMSEYANKRTRGAFIAAVFAMQVWSASFKNTAAYDTDQLGQADYVWRIVLMLGAVPALLTYYWRMKMPETARYTALIAKNLKLAASDMAAVLNIDFVSDMDAEAVVKQDEFGLFSMEFLHKHGRQLLGTTVCWFVLDVVFYSLNLFMKGIFNGIGWFGDAAEMSPLEQTYKIARTQAIIVVGGSLPGYFLTVLFVDRIGRIKIQLMGFTMMTIFMIGLAAPYKFWSKPSMHSGFASMYALILFFANFGPKSTTFILPTEIFPMRLRSTCNGITAAGGKCGAIIGVLWFQYSHTSIRSSLLLLAGCNLVGVMFTLALPESKGMSLEDITGEMEKESEPSQESATVAEVEFIHNVEIL
;
A
#
# COMPACT_ATOMS: atom_id res chain seq x y z
N MET A 1 22.08 27.89 -43.83
CA MET A 1 21.40 26.60 -43.76
C MET A 1 22.29 25.60 -42.98
N LEU A 2 23.52 25.39 -43.35
CA LEU A 2 24.47 24.47 -42.68
C LEU A 2 24.63 24.66 -41.15
N TYR A 3 24.67 25.91 -40.68
CA TYR A 3 24.79 26.17 -39.22
C TYR A 3 23.57 25.73 -38.40
N ARG A 4 22.36 25.80 -38.96
CA ARG A 4 21.14 25.31 -38.31
C ARG A 4 21.07 23.77 -38.26
N GLU A 5 21.61 23.09 -39.24
CA GLU A 5 21.67 21.61 -39.26
C GLU A 5 22.77 21.11 -38.30
N LEU A 6 23.92 21.80 -38.21
CA LEU A 6 24.96 21.42 -37.24
C LEU A 6 24.50 21.63 -35.79
N ASP A 7 23.77 22.69 -35.48
CA ASP A 7 23.17 22.92 -34.16
C ASP A 7 22.11 21.88 -33.83
N ALA A 8 21.31 21.46 -34.80
CA ALA A 8 20.33 20.41 -34.63
C ALA A 8 20.98 19.03 -34.38
N VAL A 9 22.04 18.69 -35.13
CA VAL A 9 22.78 17.42 -34.96
C VAL A 9 23.59 17.41 -33.64
N THR A 10 24.16 18.53 -33.24
CA THR A 10 24.86 18.65 -31.93
C THR A 10 23.87 18.61 -30.77
N SER A 11 22.68 19.20 -30.89
CA SER A 11 21.64 19.10 -29.86
C SER A 11 21.12 17.66 -29.72
N VAL A 12 20.86 16.97 -30.82
CA VAL A 12 20.42 15.56 -30.82
C VAL A 12 21.50 14.64 -30.22
N LYS A 13 22.79 14.82 -30.60
CA LYS A 13 23.89 14.05 -29.96
C LYS A 13 24.06 14.36 -28.48
N CYS A 14 23.82 15.58 -28.05
CA CYS A 14 23.85 15.95 -26.63
C CYS A 14 22.68 15.30 -25.88
N GLU A 15 21.47 15.33 -26.40
CA GLU A 15 20.27 14.72 -25.84
C GLU A 15 20.44 13.19 -25.68
N THR A 16 20.93 12.49 -26.71
CA THR A 16 21.17 11.04 -26.66
C THR A 16 22.26 10.65 -25.66
N ARG A 17 23.33 11.44 -25.53
CA ARG A 17 24.40 11.15 -24.54
C ARG A 17 23.92 11.30 -23.10
N GLN A 18 22.96 12.17 -22.87
CA GLN A 18 22.41 12.47 -21.56
C GLN A 18 21.30 11.50 -21.15
N ALA A 19 20.46 11.09 -22.10
CA ALA A 19 19.54 9.98 -21.91
C ALA A 19 20.30 8.72 -21.47
N ARG A 20 21.43 8.40 -22.12
CA ARG A 20 22.32 7.31 -21.71
C ARG A 20 22.90 7.47 -20.29
N LYS A 21 23.16 8.68 -19.84
CA LYS A 21 23.67 8.93 -18.47
C LYS A 21 22.56 8.75 -17.43
N GLN A 22 21.33 9.20 -17.69
CA GLN A 22 20.18 8.95 -16.82
C GLN A 22 19.87 7.46 -16.70
N ILE A 23 19.87 6.74 -17.82
CA ILE A 23 19.69 5.29 -17.88
C ILE A 23 20.74 4.59 -17.00
N LYS A 24 22.00 4.97 -17.08
CA LYS A 24 23.07 4.37 -16.26
C LYS A 24 22.86 4.60 -14.76
N VAL A 25 22.37 5.77 -14.35
CA VAL A 25 22.06 6.06 -12.93
C VAL A 25 20.91 5.20 -12.44
N LEU A 26 19.86 5.04 -13.23
CA LEU A 26 18.71 4.20 -12.87
C LEU A 26 19.03 2.70 -12.92
N GLU A 27 19.80 2.25 -13.90
CA GLU A 27 20.31 0.88 -13.98
C GLU A 27 21.18 0.51 -12.78
N ALA A 28 22.00 1.44 -12.29
CA ALA A 28 22.82 1.22 -11.09
C ALA A 28 21.93 0.98 -9.85
N LEU A 29 20.79 1.66 -9.71
CA LEU A 29 19.82 1.38 -8.64
C LEU A 29 19.17 0.00 -8.79
N ASP A 30 18.84 -0.40 -10.01
CA ASP A 30 18.19 -1.69 -10.28
C ASP A 30 19.13 -2.90 -10.08
N VAL A 31 20.45 -2.70 -10.23
CA VAL A 31 21.48 -3.73 -10.06
C VAL A 31 22.08 -3.72 -8.64
N ALA A 32 21.94 -2.61 -7.91
CA ALA A 32 22.51 -2.47 -6.57
C ALA A 32 22.06 -3.60 -5.63
N GLY A 33 23.00 -4.15 -4.88
CA GLY A 33 22.72 -5.16 -3.86
C GLY A 33 21.89 -4.59 -2.70
N THR A 34 21.24 -5.48 -1.96
CA THR A 34 20.48 -5.10 -0.75
C THR A 34 21.46 -4.62 0.33
N GLN A 35 21.28 -3.38 0.80
CA GLN A 35 22.12 -2.76 1.81
C GLN A 35 21.33 -2.48 3.08
N LEU A 36 22.02 -2.16 4.19
CA LEU A 36 21.42 -1.81 5.47
C LEU A 36 20.42 -0.64 5.35
N TYR A 37 20.69 0.30 4.45
CA TYR A 37 19.80 1.41 4.16
C TYR A 37 18.38 0.96 3.75
N HIS A 38 18.26 -0.09 2.95
CA HIS A 38 16.95 -0.61 2.52
C HIS A 38 16.16 -1.15 3.72
N PHE A 39 16.79 -1.84 4.66
CA PHE A 39 16.14 -2.29 5.89
C PHE A 39 15.70 -1.13 6.76
N THR A 40 16.55 -0.11 6.90
CA THR A 40 16.20 1.12 7.62
C THR A 40 14.99 1.81 6.98
N THR A 41 14.95 1.87 5.66
CA THR A 41 13.81 2.44 4.91
C THR A 41 12.52 1.63 5.13
N ILE A 42 12.60 0.29 5.15
CA ILE A 42 11.46 -0.58 5.48
C ILE A 42 10.92 -0.26 6.86
N VAL A 43 11.78 -0.15 7.86
CA VAL A 43 11.36 0.18 9.23
C VAL A 43 10.72 1.56 9.28
N ILE A 44 11.37 2.57 8.71
CA ILE A 44 10.89 3.96 8.73
C ILE A 44 9.54 4.09 8.02
N ALA A 45 9.39 3.52 6.82
CA ALA A 45 8.14 3.53 6.08
C ALA A 45 7.08 2.64 6.76
N GLY A 46 7.47 1.46 7.22
CA GLY A 46 6.60 0.50 7.88
C GLY A 46 6.02 0.98 9.20
N MET A 47 6.73 1.86 9.95
CA MET A 47 6.18 2.47 11.17
C MET A 47 4.99 3.39 10.90
N GLY A 48 4.87 3.99 9.72
CA GLY A 48 3.64 4.68 9.30
C GLY A 48 2.45 3.71 9.22
N PHE A 49 2.66 2.56 8.58
CA PHE A 49 1.64 1.49 8.52
C PHE A 49 1.32 0.88 9.87
N PHE A 50 2.32 0.76 10.75
CA PHE A 50 2.10 0.35 12.13
C PHE A 50 1.19 1.34 12.85
N THR A 51 1.45 2.64 12.74
CA THR A 51 0.64 3.72 13.34
C THR A 51 -0.79 3.69 12.78
N ASP A 52 -0.97 3.57 11.45
CA ASP A 52 -2.28 3.45 10.81
C ASP A 52 -3.09 2.29 11.37
N ALA A 53 -2.51 1.10 11.40
CA ALA A 53 -3.18 -0.07 11.93
C ALA A 53 -3.43 0.04 13.44
N TYR A 54 -2.48 0.61 14.20
CA TYR A 54 -2.66 0.88 15.62
C TYR A 54 -3.87 1.80 15.87
N ASP A 55 -3.95 2.91 15.16
CA ASP A 55 -5.05 3.87 15.30
C ASP A 55 -6.40 3.25 14.86
N LEU A 56 -6.43 2.50 13.76
CA LEU A 56 -7.63 1.82 13.29
C LEU A 56 -8.16 0.83 14.34
N PHE A 57 -7.28 0.00 14.89
CA PHE A 57 -7.66 -1.01 15.89
C PHE A 57 -7.97 -0.37 17.25
N SER A 58 -7.25 0.67 17.66
CA SER A 58 -7.52 1.40 18.90
C SER A 58 -8.88 2.07 18.88
N VAL A 59 -9.22 2.75 17.76
CA VAL A 59 -10.54 3.36 17.58
C VAL A 59 -11.64 2.30 17.58
N SER A 60 -11.42 1.12 17.00
CA SER A 60 -12.43 0.05 17.02
C SER A 60 -12.70 -0.48 18.44
N LEU A 61 -11.65 -0.58 19.30
CA LEU A 61 -11.79 -0.96 20.69
C LEU A 61 -12.55 0.12 21.49
N ILE A 62 -12.17 1.36 21.27
CA ILE A 62 -12.80 2.53 21.89
C ILE A 62 -14.23 2.69 21.40
N ALA A 63 -14.52 2.39 20.14
CA ALA A 63 -15.86 2.42 19.57
C ALA A 63 -16.78 1.36 20.21
N ASP A 64 -16.29 0.18 20.56
CA ASP A 64 -17.05 -0.79 21.34
C ASP A 64 -17.35 -0.24 22.77
N LEU A 65 -16.41 0.50 23.36
CA LEU A 65 -16.57 1.18 24.65
C LEU A 65 -17.49 2.42 24.54
N LEU A 66 -17.31 3.24 23.50
CA LEU A 66 -18.10 4.43 23.18
C LEU A 66 -19.31 4.12 22.27
N GLY A 67 -19.32 2.99 21.57
CA GLY A 67 -20.33 2.63 20.57
C GLY A 67 -21.72 2.40 21.13
N ARG A 68 -21.84 2.25 22.44
CA ARG A 68 -23.11 2.36 23.15
C ARG A 68 -23.61 3.81 23.27
N ILE A 69 -22.78 4.80 22.91
CA ILE A 69 -23.06 6.21 23.12
C ILE A 69 -23.15 7.02 21.82
N TYR A 70 -22.36 6.71 20.75
CA TYR A 70 -22.31 7.57 19.54
C TYR A 70 -21.97 6.83 18.25
N TYR A 71 -22.84 6.90 17.25
CA TYR A 71 -22.67 6.46 15.86
C TYR A 71 -22.15 7.59 14.96
N HIS A 72 -21.30 7.24 14.01
CA HIS A 72 -20.73 7.93 12.84
C HIS A 72 -19.33 8.53 13.02
N SER A 73 -18.33 7.73 12.70
CA SER A 73 -17.00 8.24 12.34
C SER A 73 -16.95 8.47 10.82
N ALA A 74 -16.86 9.73 10.39
CA ALA A 74 -16.56 10.06 9.00
C ALA A 74 -15.17 9.51 8.64
N ASP A 75 -15.06 8.68 7.60
CA ASP A 75 -13.78 8.08 7.18
C ASP A 75 -12.98 9.07 6.32
N GLY A 76 -12.02 9.77 6.95
CA GLY A 76 -11.12 10.71 6.28
C GLY A 76 -10.07 10.05 5.38
N THR A 77 -9.88 8.72 5.42
CA THR A 77 -8.81 8.05 4.67
C THR A 77 -9.00 8.11 3.16
N LEU A 78 -10.22 8.02 2.67
CA LEU A 78 -10.52 8.09 1.25
C LEU A 78 -10.08 9.42 0.61
N PRO A 79 -10.56 10.59 1.10
CA PRO A 79 -10.10 11.87 0.54
C PRO A 79 -8.60 12.10 0.76
N GLY A 80 -8.03 11.60 1.87
CA GLY A 80 -6.59 11.66 2.13
C GLY A 80 -5.76 10.94 1.06
N LYS A 81 -6.16 9.74 0.64
CA LYS A 81 -5.47 8.98 -0.41
C LYS A 81 -5.46 9.70 -1.76
N LEU A 82 -6.57 10.30 -2.15
CA LEU A 82 -6.66 11.05 -3.40
C LEU A 82 -5.84 12.34 -3.34
N PHE A 83 -6.00 13.11 -2.28
CA PHE A 83 -5.33 14.40 -2.11
C PHE A 83 -3.81 14.26 -2.04
N PHE A 84 -3.31 13.47 -1.12
CA PHE A 84 -1.86 13.33 -0.93
C PHE A 84 -1.19 12.47 -2.00
N GLY A 85 -1.91 11.55 -2.64
CA GLY A 85 -1.41 10.85 -3.82
C GLY A 85 -1.05 11.82 -4.93
N TRP A 86 -1.97 12.74 -5.27
CA TRP A 86 -1.73 13.77 -6.26
C TRP A 86 -0.64 14.79 -5.85
N PHE A 87 -0.65 15.23 -4.59
CA PHE A 87 0.36 16.16 -4.06
C PHE A 87 1.76 15.53 -4.03
N GLY A 88 1.88 14.23 -3.76
CA GLY A 88 3.13 13.49 -3.74
C GLY A 88 3.84 13.51 -5.09
N ASP A 89 3.09 13.38 -6.18
CA ASP A 89 3.65 13.46 -7.53
C ASP A 89 4.09 14.88 -7.90
N ARG A 90 3.45 15.90 -7.33
CA ARG A 90 3.68 17.30 -7.69
C ARG A 90 4.77 17.98 -6.86
N MET A 91 4.82 17.71 -5.56
CA MET A 91 5.68 18.43 -4.60
C MET A 91 6.85 17.60 -4.06
N GLY A 92 6.96 16.35 -4.48
CA GLY A 92 7.97 15.40 -4.00
C GLY A 92 7.46 14.52 -2.86
N ARG A 93 7.97 13.28 -2.86
CA ARG A 93 7.53 12.23 -1.93
C ARG A 93 7.92 12.54 -0.50
N LYS A 94 9.16 12.93 -0.27
CA LYS A 94 9.72 13.26 1.05
C LYS A 94 8.95 14.40 1.74
N ARG A 95 8.72 15.50 1.01
CA ARG A 95 8.08 16.70 1.56
C ARG A 95 6.65 16.40 2.03
N ILE A 96 5.87 15.74 1.19
CA ILE A 96 4.47 15.42 1.49
C ILE A 96 4.38 14.36 2.58
N ASN A 97 5.23 13.35 2.56
CA ASN A 97 5.30 12.35 3.63
C ASN A 97 5.63 12.99 5.00
N GLY A 98 6.48 14.02 5.03
CA GLY A 98 6.70 14.81 6.25
C GLY A 98 5.48 15.58 6.73
N VAL A 99 4.64 16.08 5.80
CA VAL A 99 3.39 16.80 6.14
C VAL A 99 2.33 15.83 6.69
N THR A 100 2.13 14.68 6.04
CA THR A 100 1.18 13.65 6.50
C THR A 100 1.51 13.16 7.89
N LEU A 101 2.80 12.92 8.16
CA LEU A 101 3.26 12.45 9.47
C LEU A 101 3.04 13.50 10.57
N LYS A 102 3.33 14.79 10.31
CA LYS A 102 3.02 15.87 11.26
C LYS A 102 1.53 15.94 11.57
N LEU A 103 0.70 15.83 10.53
CA LEU A 103 -0.76 15.83 10.70
C LEU A 103 -1.21 14.66 11.57
N MET A 104 -0.66 13.46 11.34
CA MET A 104 -0.97 12.27 12.14
C MET A 104 -0.59 12.47 13.61
N VAL A 105 0.62 12.94 13.90
CA VAL A 105 1.09 13.18 15.27
C VAL A 105 0.22 14.20 15.98
N VAL A 106 -0.03 15.36 15.36
CA VAL A 106 -0.81 16.44 15.97
C VAL A 106 -2.23 15.97 16.24
N CYS A 107 -2.87 15.31 15.27
CA CYS A 107 -4.25 14.86 15.42
C CYS A 107 -4.39 13.68 16.39
N SER A 108 -3.43 12.78 16.47
CA SER A 108 -3.41 11.68 17.45
C SER A 108 -3.32 12.23 18.88
N LEU A 109 -2.39 13.16 19.15
CA LEU A 109 -2.30 13.84 20.43
C LEU A 109 -3.55 14.64 20.78
N ALA A 110 -4.07 15.44 19.82
CA ALA A 110 -5.25 16.25 20.02
C ALA A 110 -6.52 15.42 20.25
N SER A 111 -6.64 14.23 19.66
CA SER A 111 -7.74 13.31 19.89
C SER A 111 -7.80 12.83 21.33
N GLY A 112 -6.64 12.49 21.92
CA GLY A 112 -6.53 12.11 23.33
C GLY A 112 -6.75 13.28 24.30
N LEU A 113 -6.44 14.51 23.89
CA LEU A 113 -6.64 15.73 24.68
C LEU A 113 -8.05 16.35 24.53
N SER A 114 -9.02 15.63 24.00
CA SER A 114 -10.39 16.07 23.83
C SER A 114 -11.12 16.19 25.19
N PHE A 115 -10.85 17.24 25.95
CA PHE A 115 -11.48 17.51 27.25
C PHE A 115 -12.62 18.54 27.10
N HIS A 116 -13.78 18.22 27.63
CA HIS A 116 -14.89 19.16 27.75
C HIS A 116 -15.89 18.70 28.83
N ASN A 117 -16.58 19.65 29.47
CA ASN A 117 -17.56 19.32 30.50
C ASN A 117 -18.84 18.66 29.98
N LYS A 118 -19.12 18.77 28.68
CA LYS A 118 -20.29 18.16 28.03
C LYS A 118 -19.85 16.95 27.17
N PRO A 119 -20.42 15.74 27.38
CA PRO A 119 -20.03 14.53 26.63
C PRO A 119 -20.16 14.68 25.10
N LYS A 120 -21.21 15.41 24.62
CA LYS A 120 -21.41 15.68 23.19
C LYS A 120 -20.24 16.44 22.55
N CYS A 121 -19.66 17.40 23.29
CA CYS A 121 -18.52 18.17 22.77
C CYS A 121 -17.23 17.36 22.75
N VAL A 122 -17.00 16.47 23.73
CA VAL A 122 -15.87 15.53 23.72
C VAL A 122 -15.90 14.66 22.47
N VAL A 123 -17.07 14.10 22.15
CA VAL A 123 -17.22 13.25 20.97
C VAL A 123 -17.08 14.03 19.66
N ALA A 124 -17.66 15.24 19.57
CA ALA A 124 -17.51 16.07 18.38
C ALA A 124 -16.04 16.43 18.12
N THR A 125 -15.30 16.81 19.16
CA THR A 125 -13.87 17.12 19.06
C THR A 125 -13.06 15.89 18.71
N LEU A 126 -13.38 14.75 19.32
CA LEU A 126 -12.75 13.46 19.01
C LEU A 126 -12.98 13.09 17.54
N CYS A 127 -14.23 13.15 17.06
CA CYS A 127 -14.55 12.84 15.65
C CYS A 127 -13.83 13.79 14.68
N PHE A 128 -13.74 15.08 15.01
CA PHE A 128 -13.02 16.06 14.21
C PHE A 128 -11.53 15.69 14.07
N PHE A 129 -10.84 15.43 15.18
CA PHE A 129 -9.42 15.07 15.13
C PHE A 129 -9.20 13.68 14.54
N CYS A 130 -10.06 12.71 14.78
CA CYS A 130 -10.01 11.40 14.14
C CYS A 130 -10.19 11.48 12.63
N PHE A 131 -11.04 12.38 12.11
CA PHE A 131 -11.16 12.61 10.67
C PHE A 131 -9.83 13.09 10.06
N TRP A 132 -9.21 14.12 10.65
CA TRP A 132 -7.93 14.64 10.18
C TRP A 132 -6.77 13.68 10.36
N LEU A 133 -6.77 12.90 11.45
CA LEU A 133 -5.83 11.80 11.64
C LEU A 133 -5.92 10.79 10.49
N ARG A 134 -7.13 10.33 10.18
CA ARG A 134 -7.39 9.39 9.07
C ARG A 134 -7.10 10.01 7.71
N PHE A 135 -7.29 11.30 7.54
CA PHE A 135 -6.90 12.02 6.33
C PHE A 135 -5.38 11.97 6.14
N GLY A 136 -4.59 12.21 7.19
CA GLY A 136 -3.13 12.07 7.17
C GLY A 136 -2.66 10.64 6.89
N VAL A 137 -3.26 9.65 7.58
CA VAL A 137 -3.04 8.23 7.35
C VAL A 137 -3.33 7.84 5.89
N GLY A 138 -4.43 8.35 5.33
CA GLY A 138 -4.79 8.14 3.93
C GLY A 138 -3.67 8.57 2.98
N GLY A 139 -2.98 9.66 3.31
CA GLY A 139 -1.86 10.16 2.52
C GLY A 139 -0.56 9.39 2.68
N ASP A 140 -0.24 8.92 3.88
CA ASP A 140 0.97 8.13 4.12
C ASP A 140 0.96 6.81 3.34
N TYR A 141 -0.20 6.24 3.10
CA TYR A 141 -0.38 4.95 2.46
C TYR A 141 0.20 4.87 1.02
N PRO A 142 -0.24 5.69 0.05
CA PRO A 142 0.30 5.66 -1.29
C PRO A 142 1.75 6.19 -1.35
N LEU A 143 2.13 7.14 -0.49
CA LEU A 143 3.44 7.75 -0.49
C LEU A 143 4.52 6.77 -0.02
N SER A 144 4.32 6.10 1.11
CA SER A 144 5.27 5.11 1.65
C SER A 144 5.47 3.94 0.69
N ALA A 145 4.40 3.47 0.03
CA ALA A 145 4.48 2.44 -1.01
C ALA A 145 5.31 2.89 -2.22
N THR A 146 5.04 4.09 -2.72
CA THR A 146 5.76 4.68 -3.85
C THR A 146 7.24 4.89 -3.51
N ILE A 147 7.55 5.48 -2.35
CA ILE A 147 8.93 5.66 -1.88
C ILE A 147 9.67 4.31 -1.87
N MET A 148 9.04 3.27 -1.30
CA MET A 148 9.67 1.97 -1.22
C MET A 148 9.89 1.32 -2.58
N SER A 149 8.95 1.47 -3.51
CA SER A 149 9.09 0.96 -4.88
C SER A 149 10.22 1.64 -5.66
N GLU A 150 10.45 2.93 -5.37
CA GLU A 150 11.47 3.74 -6.03
C GLU A 150 12.88 3.52 -5.48
N TYR A 151 13.02 3.16 -4.20
CA TYR A 151 14.30 2.82 -3.60
C TYR A 151 14.74 1.37 -3.83
N ALA A 152 13.80 0.45 -3.92
CA ALA A 152 14.10 -0.97 -4.02
C ALA A 152 14.63 -1.35 -5.40
N ASN A 153 15.56 -2.31 -5.42
CA ASN A 153 16.07 -2.89 -6.66
C ASN A 153 15.02 -3.82 -7.32
N LYS A 154 15.15 -4.08 -8.61
CA LYS A 154 14.18 -4.88 -9.37
C LYS A 154 14.03 -6.33 -8.89
N ARG A 155 15.03 -6.90 -8.20
CA ARG A 155 15.01 -8.30 -7.73
C ARG A 155 14.24 -8.49 -6.42
N THR A 156 14.22 -7.49 -5.54
CA THR A 156 13.66 -7.58 -4.18
C THR A 156 12.57 -6.54 -3.91
N ARG A 157 12.14 -5.80 -4.93
CA ARG A 157 11.17 -4.70 -4.81
C ARG A 157 9.85 -5.16 -4.18
N GLY A 158 9.30 -6.25 -4.68
CA GLY A 158 8.05 -6.78 -4.17
C GLY A 158 8.16 -7.22 -2.71
N ALA A 159 9.24 -7.90 -2.34
CA ALA A 159 9.48 -8.31 -0.95
C ALA A 159 9.58 -7.09 -0.01
N PHE A 160 10.25 -6.02 -0.44
CA PHE A 160 10.39 -4.81 0.38
C PHE A 160 9.07 -4.08 0.57
N ILE A 161 8.28 -3.91 -0.50
CA ILE A 161 6.95 -3.30 -0.40
C ILE A 161 6.02 -4.17 0.47
N ALA A 162 6.07 -5.50 0.30
CA ALA A 162 5.31 -6.43 1.13
C ALA A 162 5.74 -6.37 2.60
N ALA A 163 7.04 -6.22 2.90
CA ALA A 163 7.55 -6.10 4.27
C ALA A 163 7.06 -4.83 4.95
N VAL A 164 7.08 -3.68 4.25
CA VAL A 164 6.50 -2.43 4.74
C VAL A 164 5.02 -2.62 5.08
N PHE A 165 4.27 -3.27 4.20
CA PHE A 165 2.85 -3.55 4.41
C PHE A 165 2.60 -4.53 5.57
N ALA A 166 3.47 -5.52 5.77
CA ALA A 166 3.36 -6.50 6.84
C ALA A 166 3.50 -5.90 8.25
N MET A 167 4.11 -4.71 8.39
CA MET A 167 4.23 -4.02 9.69
C MET A 167 2.87 -3.72 10.34
N GLN A 168 1.78 -3.70 9.58
CA GLN A 168 0.42 -3.55 10.11
C GLN A 168 0.04 -4.69 11.09
N VAL A 169 0.54 -5.90 10.88
CA VAL A 169 0.16 -7.06 11.71
C VAL A 169 0.69 -6.95 13.13
N TRP A 170 1.88 -6.36 13.30
CA TRP A 170 2.48 -6.18 14.62
C TRP A 170 1.62 -5.30 15.53
N SER A 171 0.95 -4.28 14.97
CA SER A 171 0.05 -3.42 15.74
C SER A 171 -1.20 -4.16 16.26
N ALA A 172 -1.74 -5.08 15.47
CA ALA A 172 -2.87 -5.90 15.88
C ALA A 172 -2.52 -6.85 17.04
N SER A 173 -1.27 -7.32 17.10
CA SER A 173 -0.77 -8.17 18.20
C SER A 173 -0.60 -7.41 19.52
N PHE A 174 -0.17 -6.16 19.47
CA PHE A 174 -0.03 -5.30 20.67
C PHE A 174 -1.35 -5.01 21.38
N LYS A 175 -2.45 -4.88 20.63
CA LYS A 175 -3.78 -4.61 21.17
C LYS A 175 -4.25 -5.69 22.17
N ASN A 176 -3.98 -6.95 21.88
CA ASN A 176 -4.47 -8.06 22.68
C ASN A 176 -3.80 -8.16 24.07
N THR A 177 -2.63 -7.54 24.23
CA THR A 177 -1.90 -7.51 25.51
C THR A 177 -2.37 -6.37 26.41
N ALA A 178 -2.84 -5.26 25.85
CA ALA A 178 -3.24 -4.07 26.60
C ALA A 178 -4.69 -4.10 27.14
N ALA A 179 -5.53 -5.03 26.68
CA ALA A 179 -6.95 -5.10 27.04
C ALA A 179 -7.26 -5.79 28.39
N TYR A 180 -6.25 -6.21 29.13
CA TYR A 180 -6.42 -7.16 30.24
C TYR A 180 -6.75 -6.57 31.61
N ASP A 181 -6.76 -5.22 31.80
CA ASP A 181 -6.72 -4.69 33.18
C ASP A 181 -7.65 -3.49 33.44
N THR A 182 -8.88 -3.50 32.95
CA THR A 182 -9.81 -2.38 33.19
C THR A 182 -11.07 -2.76 33.97
N ASP A 183 -10.91 -3.11 35.23
CA ASP A 183 -12.04 -3.38 36.15
C ASP A 183 -12.62 -2.14 36.83
N GLN A 184 -12.18 -0.92 36.50
CA GLN A 184 -12.68 0.31 37.16
C GLN A 184 -13.19 1.32 36.13
N LEU A 185 -14.53 1.47 36.05
CA LEU A 185 -15.21 2.40 35.14
C LEU A 185 -14.76 3.87 35.23
N GLY A 186 -14.26 4.32 36.37
CA GLY A 186 -13.77 5.69 36.55
C GLY A 186 -12.42 5.99 35.91
N GLN A 187 -11.59 4.97 35.68
CA GLN A 187 -10.29 5.09 35.05
C GLN A 187 -10.36 4.85 33.52
N ALA A 188 -11.45 4.32 33.02
CA ALA A 188 -11.63 4.00 31.61
C ALA A 188 -11.54 5.23 30.70
N ASP A 189 -11.93 6.42 31.18
CA ASP A 189 -11.85 7.68 30.43
C ASP A 189 -10.39 8.09 30.16
N TYR A 190 -9.48 7.86 31.07
CA TYR A 190 -8.05 8.12 30.87
C TYR A 190 -7.39 7.07 29.99
N VAL A 191 -7.81 5.81 30.11
CA VAL A 191 -7.20 4.69 29.35
C VAL A 191 -7.35 4.88 27.84
N TRP A 192 -8.56 5.16 27.35
CA TRP A 192 -8.74 5.36 25.91
C TRP A 192 -8.01 6.58 25.36
N ARG A 193 -7.86 7.64 26.17
CA ARG A 193 -7.10 8.85 25.81
C ARG A 193 -5.62 8.53 25.65
N ILE A 194 -5.05 7.82 26.63
CA ILE A 194 -3.64 7.38 26.59
C ILE A 194 -3.42 6.44 25.40
N VAL A 195 -4.32 5.50 25.16
CA VAL A 195 -4.23 4.59 24.01
C VAL A 195 -4.20 5.34 22.68
N LEU A 196 -5.04 6.36 22.49
CA LEU A 196 -5.00 7.19 21.29
C LEU A 196 -3.70 7.99 21.17
N MET A 197 -3.23 8.61 22.26
CA MET A 197 -1.97 9.38 22.24
C MET A 197 -0.75 8.51 22.01
N LEU A 198 -0.74 7.25 22.44
CA LEU A 198 0.34 6.32 22.18
C LEU A 198 0.52 6.03 20.68
N GLY A 199 -0.52 6.19 19.88
CA GLY A 199 -0.42 6.13 18.42
C GLY A 199 0.53 7.17 17.81
N ALA A 200 0.73 8.32 18.47
CA ALA A 200 1.68 9.32 18.02
C ALA A 200 3.15 8.91 18.23
N VAL A 201 3.44 8.02 19.17
CA VAL A 201 4.83 7.68 19.56
C VAL A 201 5.64 7.06 18.41
N PRO A 202 5.16 6.04 17.69
CA PRO A 202 5.90 5.48 16.56
C PRO A 202 6.13 6.51 15.44
N ALA A 203 5.13 7.35 15.19
CA ALA A 203 5.23 8.42 14.21
C ALA A 203 6.27 9.48 14.61
N LEU A 204 6.30 9.90 15.87
CA LEU A 204 7.30 10.84 16.39
C LEU A 204 8.73 10.26 16.35
N LEU A 205 8.90 9.01 16.75
CA LEU A 205 10.21 8.35 16.73
C LEU A 205 10.78 8.27 15.31
N THR A 206 9.94 8.01 14.31
CA THR A 206 10.40 7.89 12.93
C THR A 206 10.49 9.23 12.18
N TYR A 207 9.86 10.29 12.69
CA TYR A 207 9.85 11.60 12.04
C TYR A 207 11.25 12.12 11.72
N TYR A 208 12.17 12.05 12.68
CA TYR A 208 13.54 12.51 12.50
C TYR A 208 14.26 11.76 11.37
N TRP A 209 14.18 10.44 11.34
CA TRP A 209 14.81 9.63 10.31
C TRP A 209 14.15 9.82 8.94
N ARG A 210 12.80 9.96 8.89
CA ARG A 210 12.09 10.29 7.65
C ARG A 210 12.56 11.61 7.05
N MET A 211 12.75 12.63 7.86
CA MET A 211 13.23 13.93 7.37
C MET A 211 14.70 13.91 6.94
N LYS A 212 15.49 12.98 7.48
CA LYS A 212 16.89 12.76 7.03
C LYS A 212 17.03 11.97 5.73
N MET A 213 16.03 11.17 5.37
CA MET A 213 16.09 10.44 4.10
C MET A 213 16.21 11.44 2.94
N PRO A 214 17.07 11.18 1.93
CA PRO A 214 17.08 11.98 0.71
C PRO A 214 15.76 11.88 -0.04
N GLU A 215 15.52 12.70 -1.05
CA GLU A 215 14.42 12.46 -2.01
C GLU A 215 14.75 11.23 -2.86
N THR A 216 13.76 10.59 -3.45
CA THR A 216 14.03 9.43 -4.29
C THR A 216 14.80 9.85 -5.53
N ALA A 217 15.94 9.20 -5.80
CA ALA A 217 16.80 9.54 -6.93
C ALA A 217 16.05 9.48 -8.27
N ARG A 218 15.05 8.58 -8.38
CA ARG A 218 14.15 8.50 -9.55
C ARG A 218 13.31 9.76 -9.71
N TYR A 219 12.72 10.28 -8.63
CA TYR A 219 11.97 11.53 -8.67
C TYR A 219 12.88 12.71 -9.05
N THR A 220 14.04 12.80 -8.42
CA THR A 220 14.99 13.87 -8.65
C THR A 220 15.53 13.85 -10.09
N ALA A 221 15.78 12.66 -10.66
CA ALA A 221 16.25 12.49 -12.03
C ALA A 221 15.16 12.77 -13.07
N LEU A 222 13.98 12.18 -12.92
CA LEU A 222 12.94 12.14 -13.94
C LEU A 222 11.96 13.32 -13.86
N ILE A 223 11.59 13.74 -12.65
CA ILE A 223 10.57 14.78 -12.44
C ILE A 223 11.20 16.14 -12.15
N ALA A 224 12.12 16.18 -11.18
CA ALA A 224 12.83 17.43 -10.86
C ALA A 224 13.93 17.77 -11.88
N LYS A 225 14.24 16.85 -12.81
CA LYS A 225 15.20 17.02 -13.91
C LYS A 225 16.59 17.48 -13.45
N ASN A 226 16.99 17.10 -12.24
CA ASN A 226 18.27 17.46 -11.63
C ASN A 226 19.16 16.21 -11.42
N LEU A 227 20.00 15.93 -12.42
CA LEU A 227 20.87 14.74 -12.40
C LEU A 227 21.97 14.80 -11.34
N LYS A 228 22.51 16.00 -11.04
CA LYS A 228 23.53 16.16 -9.99
C LYS A 228 22.97 15.80 -8.62
N LEU A 229 21.77 16.31 -8.33
CA LEU A 229 21.09 15.99 -7.07
C LEU A 229 20.68 14.52 -7.02
N ALA A 230 20.20 13.95 -8.14
CA ALA A 230 19.87 12.53 -8.22
C ALA A 230 21.07 11.62 -7.96
N ALA A 231 22.23 11.96 -8.53
CA ALA A 231 23.48 11.25 -8.28
C ALA A 231 23.93 11.37 -6.81
N SER A 232 23.78 12.57 -6.21
CA SER A 232 24.06 12.80 -4.79
C SER A 232 23.11 12.04 -3.88
N ASP A 233 21.80 12.05 -4.18
CA ASP A 233 20.79 11.26 -3.44
C ASP A 233 21.09 9.76 -3.53
N MET A 234 21.50 9.28 -4.70
CA MET A 234 21.88 7.89 -4.91
C MET A 234 23.19 7.53 -4.19
N ALA A 235 24.19 8.39 -4.23
CA ALA A 235 25.45 8.21 -3.49
C ALA A 235 25.19 8.07 -1.99
N ALA A 236 24.30 8.90 -1.44
CA ALA A 236 23.89 8.83 -0.04
C ALA A 236 23.18 7.50 0.31
N VAL A 237 22.41 6.95 -0.64
CA VAL A 237 21.68 5.69 -0.46
C VAL A 237 22.59 4.47 -0.59
N LEU A 238 23.46 4.46 -1.61
CA LEU A 238 24.33 3.33 -1.92
C LEU A 238 25.67 3.35 -1.18
N ASN A 239 25.97 4.47 -0.49
CA ASN A 239 27.25 4.72 0.19
C ASN A 239 28.47 4.53 -0.76
N ILE A 240 28.33 5.06 -1.98
CA ILE A 240 29.34 5.00 -3.03
C ILE A 240 29.65 6.45 -3.47
N ASP A 241 30.94 6.80 -3.57
CA ASP A 241 31.35 8.08 -4.14
C ASP A 241 31.16 8.05 -5.67
N PHE A 242 30.08 8.66 -6.15
CA PHE A 242 29.92 8.92 -7.57
C PHE A 242 30.80 10.10 -7.97
N VAL A 243 31.83 9.85 -8.77
CA VAL A 243 32.69 10.87 -9.34
C VAL A 243 31.87 11.85 -10.17
N SER A 244 31.92 13.11 -9.79
CA SER A 244 31.07 14.20 -10.26
C SER A 244 31.45 14.79 -11.62
N ASP A 245 31.70 13.96 -12.62
CA ASP A 245 31.90 14.44 -14.01
C ASP A 245 30.59 14.66 -14.76
N MET A 246 29.54 15.06 -14.04
CA MET A 246 28.23 15.31 -14.63
C MET A 246 27.92 16.81 -14.75
N ASP A 247 28.61 17.47 -15.68
CA ASP A 247 28.13 18.75 -16.22
C ASP A 247 26.91 18.44 -17.11
N ALA A 248 25.71 18.72 -16.63
CA ALA A 248 24.59 18.71 -17.54
C ALA A 248 23.27 19.22 -16.98
N GLU A 249 22.81 20.25 -17.52
CA GLU A 249 21.40 20.51 -17.77
C GLU A 249 20.97 19.72 -19.00
N ALA A 250 20.26 18.62 -18.83
CA ALA A 250 19.60 17.99 -19.95
C ALA A 250 18.40 17.18 -19.56
N VAL A 251 17.37 17.53 -20.24
CA VAL A 251 16.01 17.07 -20.08
C VAL A 251 15.75 15.95 -21.07
N VAL A 252 15.56 14.72 -20.60
CA VAL A 252 14.90 13.70 -21.42
C VAL A 252 13.46 14.16 -21.63
N LYS A 253 13.03 14.24 -22.87
CA LYS A 253 11.60 14.41 -23.20
C LYS A 253 10.87 13.18 -22.73
N GLN A 254 10.27 13.26 -21.55
CA GLN A 254 9.22 12.32 -21.15
C GLN A 254 7.91 12.73 -21.81
N ASP A 255 7.14 11.76 -22.25
CA ASP A 255 5.77 11.99 -22.70
C ASP A 255 4.98 12.70 -21.60
N GLU A 256 4.70 13.99 -21.79
CA GLU A 256 4.04 14.84 -20.80
C GLU A 256 2.51 14.74 -20.89
N PHE A 257 1.98 13.51 -20.74
CA PHE A 257 0.52 13.34 -20.68
C PHE A 257 -0.02 13.47 -19.25
N GLY A 258 -1.19 14.09 -19.13
CA GLY A 258 -1.90 14.21 -17.85
C GLY A 258 -2.77 12.99 -17.56
N LEU A 259 -3.23 12.84 -16.31
CA LEU A 259 -4.11 11.74 -15.87
C LEU A 259 -5.40 11.60 -16.73
N PHE A 260 -5.96 12.71 -17.20
CA PHE A 260 -7.19 12.75 -18.00
C PHE A 260 -6.91 12.85 -19.52
N SER A 261 -5.68 12.66 -19.98
CA SER A 261 -5.37 12.63 -21.40
C SER A 261 -5.85 11.33 -22.03
N MET A 262 -6.29 11.40 -23.30
CA MET A 262 -6.66 10.20 -24.07
C MET A 262 -5.48 9.23 -24.21
N GLU A 263 -4.27 9.74 -24.22
CA GLU A 263 -3.06 8.93 -24.30
C GLU A 263 -2.85 8.09 -23.05
N PHE A 264 -2.98 8.69 -21.86
CA PHE A 264 -2.94 7.95 -20.59
C PHE A 264 -4.04 6.88 -20.53
N LEU A 265 -5.25 7.25 -20.96
CA LEU A 265 -6.39 6.34 -20.92
C LEU A 265 -6.17 5.12 -21.83
N HIS A 266 -5.58 5.31 -23.01
CA HIS A 266 -5.25 4.21 -23.92
C HIS A 266 -4.10 3.33 -23.40
N LYS A 267 -3.01 3.94 -22.91
CA LYS A 267 -1.82 3.20 -22.42
C LYS A 267 -2.06 2.53 -21.07
N HIS A 268 -2.68 3.23 -20.11
CA HIS A 268 -2.75 2.82 -18.69
C HIS A 268 -4.16 2.71 -18.11
N GLY A 269 -5.21 3.14 -18.82
CA GLY A 269 -6.58 3.15 -18.30
C GLY A 269 -7.10 1.76 -17.91
N ARG A 270 -6.80 0.73 -18.74
CA ARG A 270 -7.15 -0.67 -18.43
C ARG A 270 -6.45 -1.17 -17.16
N GLN A 271 -5.20 -0.78 -16.95
CA GLN A 271 -4.42 -1.15 -15.77
C GLN A 271 -4.96 -0.45 -14.52
N LEU A 272 -5.31 0.84 -14.64
CA LEU A 272 -5.90 1.61 -13.53
C LEU A 272 -7.26 1.04 -13.12
N LEU A 273 -8.12 0.73 -14.08
CA LEU A 273 -9.40 0.07 -13.80
C LEU A 273 -9.18 -1.29 -13.14
N GLY A 274 -8.30 -2.12 -13.70
CA GLY A 274 -8.02 -3.47 -13.20
C GLY A 274 -7.51 -3.45 -11.76
N THR A 275 -6.53 -2.62 -11.45
CA THR A 275 -5.98 -2.50 -10.09
C THR A 275 -7.02 -1.94 -9.11
N THR A 276 -7.80 -0.94 -9.54
CA THR A 276 -8.86 -0.35 -8.70
C THR A 276 -9.95 -1.36 -8.37
N VAL A 277 -10.43 -2.12 -9.36
CA VAL A 277 -11.45 -3.15 -9.14
C VAL A 277 -10.91 -4.29 -8.28
N CYS A 278 -9.69 -4.77 -8.51
CA CYS A 278 -9.08 -5.82 -7.68
C CYS A 278 -9.00 -5.39 -6.21
N TRP A 279 -8.59 -4.15 -5.94
CA TRP A 279 -8.52 -3.64 -4.57
C TRP A 279 -9.92 -3.42 -3.97
N PHE A 280 -10.84 -2.90 -4.76
CA PHE A 280 -12.23 -2.70 -4.35
C PHE A 280 -12.87 -4.01 -3.88
N VAL A 281 -12.86 -5.06 -4.72
CA VAL A 281 -13.49 -6.35 -4.38
C VAL A 281 -12.79 -7.04 -3.23
N LEU A 282 -11.47 -6.93 -3.17
CA LEU A 282 -10.71 -7.43 -2.03
C LEU A 282 -11.16 -6.79 -0.72
N ASP A 283 -11.24 -5.46 -0.68
CA ASP A 283 -11.59 -4.75 0.56
C ASP A 283 -13.06 -4.96 0.94
N VAL A 284 -13.99 -5.13 -0.03
CA VAL A 284 -15.35 -5.62 0.25
C VAL A 284 -15.27 -6.92 1.05
N VAL A 285 -14.52 -7.90 0.57
CA VAL A 285 -14.41 -9.22 1.20
C VAL A 285 -13.68 -9.14 2.54
N PHE A 286 -12.50 -8.51 2.56
CA PHE A 286 -11.61 -8.48 3.71
C PHE A 286 -12.23 -7.77 4.92
N TYR A 287 -12.80 -6.60 4.71
CA TYR A 287 -13.43 -5.84 5.80
C TYR A 287 -14.74 -6.48 6.27
N SER A 288 -15.53 -7.05 5.37
CA SER A 288 -16.71 -7.82 5.74
C SER A 288 -16.37 -9.00 6.66
N LEU A 289 -15.36 -9.77 6.31
CA LEU A 289 -14.94 -10.91 7.15
C LEU A 289 -14.38 -10.46 8.50
N ASN A 290 -13.49 -9.46 8.52
CA ASN A 290 -12.82 -9.07 9.76
C ASN A 290 -13.77 -8.37 10.76
N LEU A 291 -14.62 -7.47 10.29
CA LEU A 291 -15.50 -6.69 11.17
C LEU A 291 -16.69 -7.49 11.66
N PHE A 292 -17.22 -8.38 10.83
CA PHE A 292 -18.38 -9.21 11.18
C PHE A 292 -18.03 -10.64 11.64
N MET A 293 -16.76 -10.92 11.91
CA MET A 293 -16.29 -12.21 12.42
C MET A 293 -17.08 -12.65 13.64
N LYS A 294 -17.34 -11.76 14.61
CA LYS A 294 -18.18 -12.03 15.79
C LYS A 294 -19.57 -12.56 15.41
N GLY A 295 -20.24 -11.86 14.46
CA GLY A 295 -21.57 -12.27 14.00
C GLY A 295 -21.57 -13.63 13.30
N ILE A 296 -20.54 -13.88 12.48
CA ILE A 296 -20.38 -15.16 11.76
C ILE A 296 -20.17 -16.31 12.75
N PHE A 297 -19.31 -16.13 13.75
CA PHE A 297 -19.05 -17.15 14.77
C PHE A 297 -20.21 -17.35 15.75
N ASN A 298 -20.95 -16.30 16.10
CA ASN A 298 -22.20 -16.42 16.84
C ASN A 298 -23.25 -17.23 16.06
N GLY A 299 -23.36 -17.02 14.76
CA GLY A 299 -24.33 -17.70 13.91
C GLY A 299 -24.12 -19.20 13.77
N ILE A 300 -22.92 -19.71 14.03
CA ILE A 300 -22.64 -21.16 14.10
C ILE A 300 -22.70 -21.71 15.54
N GLY A 301 -22.94 -20.84 16.55
CA GLY A 301 -23.01 -21.26 17.96
C GLY A 301 -21.65 -21.44 18.64
N TRP A 302 -20.56 -20.84 18.10
CA TRP A 302 -19.18 -20.97 18.62
C TRP A 302 -19.03 -20.54 20.09
N PHE A 303 -19.68 -19.45 20.48
CA PHE A 303 -19.50 -18.85 21.80
C PHE A 303 -20.42 -19.42 22.90
N GLY A 304 -21.36 -20.30 22.55
CA GLY A 304 -22.39 -20.81 23.45
C GLY A 304 -23.47 -19.78 23.77
N ASP A 305 -24.34 -20.08 24.72
CA ASP A 305 -25.43 -19.19 25.10
C ASP A 305 -24.92 -18.00 25.87
N ALA A 306 -25.15 -16.80 25.31
CA ALA A 306 -24.74 -15.52 25.91
C ALA A 306 -25.43 -15.24 27.26
N ALA A 307 -26.53 -15.92 27.56
CA ALA A 307 -27.29 -15.77 28.79
C ALA A 307 -26.57 -16.38 30.03
N GLU A 308 -25.69 -17.36 29.80
CA GLU A 308 -24.99 -18.06 30.88
C GLU A 308 -23.60 -17.43 31.21
N MET A 309 -23.12 -16.46 30.40
CA MET A 309 -21.78 -15.87 30.56
C MET A 309 -21.82 -14.42 31.00
N SER A 310 -20.85 -14.02 31.83
CA SER A 310 -20.67 -12.61 32.15
C SER A 310 -20.27 -11.82 30.87
N PRO A 311 -20.68 -10.55 30.74
CA PRO A 311 -20.32 -9.72 29.57
C PRO A 311 -18.81 -9.62 29.34
N LEU A 312 -18.00 -9.65 30.38
CA LEU A 312 -16.55 -9.67 30.34
C LEU A 312 -16.00 -10.99 29.77
N GLU A 313 -16.51 -12.12 30.22
CA GLU A 313 -16.10 -13.44 29.74
C GLU A 313 -16.44 -13.62 28.27
N GLN A 314 -17.63 -13.17 27.85
CA GLN A 314 -18.03 -13.17 26.45
C GLN A 314 -17.08 -12.34 25.58
N THR A 315 -16.78 -11.12 26.03
CA THR A 315 -15.86 -10.21 25.31
C THR A 315 -14.46 -10.81 25.21
N TYR A 316 -13.97 -11.42 26.29
CA TYR A 316 -12.69 -12.12 26.30
C TYR A 316 -12.63 -13.30 25.32
N LYS A 317 -13.63 -14.18 25.34
CA LYS A 317 -13.71 -15.34 24.40
C LYS A 317 -13.74 -14.88 22.95
N ILE A 318 -14.49 -13.81 22.64
CA ILE A 318 -14.54 -13.23 21.30
C ILE A 318 -13.18 -12.68 20.89
N ALA A 319 -12.57 -11.83 21.73
CA ALA A 319 -11.28 -11.22 21.46
C ALA A 319 -10.17 -12.26 21.27
N ARG A 320 -10.14 -13.28 22.14
CA ARG A 320 -9.19 -14.40 22.04
C ARG A 320 -9.35 -15.18 20.74
N THR A 321 -10.58 -15.51 20.38
CA THR A 321 -10.86 -16.25 19.13
C THR A 321 -10.45 -15.44 17.92
N GLN A 322 -10.82 -14.16 17.87
CA GLN A 322 -10.40 -13.24 16.80
C GLN A 322 -8.88 -13.13 16.69
N ALA A 323 -8.20 -13.00 17.83
CA ALA A 323 -6.74 -12.90 17.88
C ALA A 323 -6.08 -14.17 17.30
N ILE A 324 -6.50 -15.34 17.73
CA ILE A 324 -5.94 -16.62 17.26
C ILE A 324 -6.15 -16.78 15.75
N ILE A 325 -7.35 -16.47 15.25
CA ILE A 325 -7.68 -16.61 13.84
C ILE A 325 -6.92 -15.58 12.97
N VAL A 326 -6.88 -14.33 13.41
CA VAL A 326 -6.18 -13.26 12.68
C VAL A 326 -4.67 -13.49 12.70
N VAL A 327 -4.09 -13.80 13.86
CA VAL A 327 -2.64 -14.07 13.97
C VAL A 327 -2.28 -15.36 13.23
N GLY A 328 -3.02 -16.43 13.44
CA GLY A 328 -2.77 -17.72 12.79
C GLY A 328 -2.97 -17.71 11.27
N GLY A 329 -3.93 -16.92 10.77
CA GLY A 329 -4.18 -16.78 9.32
C GLY A 329 -3.32 -15.68 8.68
N SER A 330 -3.37 -14.45 9.22
CA SER A 330 -2.77 -13.29 8.54
C SER A 330 -1.26 -13.24 8.64
N LEU A 331 -0.66 -13.51 9.79
CA LEU A 331 0.78 -13.39 10.00
C LEU A 331 1.59 -14.32 9.07
N PRO A 332 1.29 -15.64 8.98
CA PRO A 332 1.99 -16.51 8.04
C PRO A 332 1.79 -16.08 6.59
N GLY A 333 0.59 -15.59 6.24
CA GLY A 333 0.29 -15.11 4.89
C GLY A 333 1.21 -13.97 4.46
N TYR A 334 1.38 -12.95 5.28
CA TYR A 334 2.31 -11.84 5.02
C TYR A 334 3.77 -12.31 4.92
N PHE A 335 4.19 -13.17 5.84
CA PHE A 335 5.56 -13.68 5.86
C PHE A 335 5.88 -14.44 4.55
N LEU A 336 4.97 -15.32 4.13
CA LEU A 336 5.14 -16.04 2.88
C LEU A 336 5.08 -15.13 1.65
N THR A 337 4.28 -14.05 1.68
CA THR A 337 4.32 -13.06 0.60
C THR A 337 5.68 -12.41 0.48
N VAL A 338 6.27 -11.96 1.58
CA VAL A 338 7.62 -11.35 1.56
C VAL A 338 8.65 -12.31 0.97
N LEU A 339 8.57 -13.59 1.30
CA LEU A 339 9.52 -14.60 0.81
C LEU A 339 9.33 -14.96 -0.67
N PHE A 340 8.10 -14.99 -1.15
CA PHE A 340 7.77 -15.61 -2.43
C PHE A 340 7.31 -14.65 -3.53
N VAL A 341 6.97 -13.39 -3.22
CA VAL A 341 6.41 -12.45 -4.21
C VAL A 341 7.37 -12.18 -5.37
N ASP A 342 8.66 -12.09 -5.10
CA ASP A 342 9.67 -11.89 -6.15
C ASP A 342 10.10 -13.20 -6.85
N ARG A 343 9.76 -14.37 -6.26
CA ARG A 343 10.03 -15.68 -6.86
C ARG A 343 8.90 -16.17 -7.74
N ILE A 344 7.65 -16.06 -7.25
CA ILE A 344 6.46 -16.56 -7.95
C ILE A 344 5.94 -15.50 -8.94
N GLY A 345 5.90 -14.24 -8.55
CA GLY A 345 5.32 -13.12 -9.32
C GLY A 345 4.01 -12.63 -8.70
N ARG A 346 3.68 -11.37 -9.01
CA ARG A 346 2.55 -10.66 -8.38
C ARG A 346 1.21 -11.20 -8.86
N ILE A 347 1.08 -11.39 -10.17
CA ILE A 347 -0.17 -11.85 -10.79
C ILE A 347 -0.49 -13.28 -10.36
N LYS A 348 0.49 -14.19 -10.36
CA LYS A 348 0.27 -15.58 -9.95
C LYS A 348 -0.16 -15.69 -8.49
N ILE A 349 0.47 -14.94 -7.59
CA ILE A 349 0.10 -14.91 -6.16
C ILE A 349 -1.29 -14.33 -5.98
N GLN A 350 -1.63 -13.26 -6.71
CA GLN A 350 -2.96 -12.63 -6.64
C GLN A 350 -4.06 -13.58 -7.12
N LEU A 351 -3.87 -14.24 -8.27
CA LEU A 351 -4.80 -15.23 -8.79
C LEU A 351 -4.98 -16.41 -7.83
N MET A 352 -3.88 -16.96 -7.32
CA MET A 352 -3.92 -18.03 -6.32
C MET A 352 -4.72 -17.59 -5.09
N GLY A 353 -4.45 -16.40 -4.55
CA GLY A 353 -5.14 -15.90 -3.37
C GLY A 353 -6.65 -15.76 -3.59
N PHE A 354 -7.10 -15.07 -4.62
CA PHE A 354 -8.51 -14.92 -4.94
C PHE A 354 -9.20 -16.28 -5.19
N THR A 355 -8.54 -17.18 -5.92
CA THR A 355 -9.10 -18.52 -6.22
C THR A 355 -9.23 -19.34 -4.94
N MET A 356 -8.22 -19.39 -4.09
CA MET A 356 -8.27 -20.17 -2.84
C MET A 356 -9.27 -19.58 -1.85
N MET A 357 -9.36 -18.25 -1.72
CA MET A 357 -10.42 -17.60 -0.95
C MET A 357 -11.80 -18.01 -1.42
N THR A 358 -12.03 -18.03 -2.74
CA THR A 358 -13.31 -18.46 -3.33
C THR A 358 -13.62 -19.93 -2.95
N ILE A 359 -12.66 -20.83 -3.12
CA ILE A 359 -12.82 -22.25 -2.81
C ILE A 359 -13.19 -22.46 -1.33
N PHE A 360 -12.44 -21.84 -0.42
CA PHE A 360 -12.73 -21.99 1.02
C PHE A 360 -14.06 -21.33 1.43
N MET A 361 -14.42 -20.19 0.84
CA MET A 361 -15.72 -19.56 1.11
C MET A 361 -16.90 -20.43 0.63
N ILE A 362 -16.80 -21.02 -0.56
CA ILE A 362 -17.81 -21.98 -1.04
C ILE A 362 -17.82 -23.22 -0.14
N GLY A 363 -16.65 -23.72 0.28
CA GLY A 363 -16.53 -24.84 1.22
C GLY A 363 -17.15 -24.57 2.59
N LEU A 364 -17.20 -23.32 3.05
CA LEU A 364 -17.92 -22.92 4.26
C LEU A 364 -19.43 -22.74 4.00
N ALA A 365 -19.79 -22.15 2.86
CA ALA A 365 -21.17 -21.80 2.56
C ALA A 365 -22.02 -23.00 2.12
N ALA A 366 -21.48 -23.90 1.29
CA ALA A 366 -22.25 -25.01 0.73
C ALA A 366 -22.73 -26.01 1.83
N PRO A 367 -21.85 -26.57 2.69
CA PRO A 367 -22.26 -27.43 3.77
C PRO A 367 -22.52 -26.67 5.09
N TYR A 368 -23.16 -25.49 5.05
CA TYR A 368 -23.32 -24.62 6.24
C TYR A 368 -23.93 -25.35 7.45
N LYS A 369 -24.95 -26.21 7.23
CA LYS A 369 -25.57 -27.03 8.29
C LYS A 369 -24.59 -28.03 8.93
N PHE A 370 -23.58 -28.49 8.20
CA PHE A 370 -22.55 -29.37 8.74
C PHE A 370 -21.64 -28.61 9.70
N TRP A 371 -21.26 -27.39 9.35
CA TRP A 371 -20.39 -26.53 10.16
C TRP A 371 -21.06 -26.01 11.45
N SER A 372 -22.38 -25.93 11.48
CA SER A 372 -23.16 -25.53 12.68
C SER A 372 -23.18 -26.58 13.79
N LYS A 373 -22.64 -27.78 13.54
CA LYS A 373 -22.53 -28.82 14.59
C LYS A 373 -21.36 -28.51 15.54
N PRO A 374 -21.51 -28.60 16.88
CA PRO A 374 -20.46 -28.27 17.84
C PRO A 374 -19.13 -28.98 17.58
N SER A 375 -19.18 -30.25 17.13
CA SER A 375 -17.97 -31.04 16.81
C SER A 375 -17.19 -30.52 15.61
N MET A 376 -17.76 -29.66 14.75
CA MET A 376 -17.15 -29.13 13.52
C MET A 376 -16.71 -27.67 13.63
N HIS A 377 -16.92 -27.02 14.76
CA HIS A 377 -16.59 -25.62 14.95
C HIS A 377 -15.10 -25.34 14.73
N SER A 378 -14.19 -26.20 15.21
CA SER A 378 -12.75 -26.06 14.98
C SER A 378 -12.38 -26.12 13.50
N GLY A 379 -13.04 -27.01 12.73
CA GLY A 379 -12.88 -27.09 11.28
C GLY A 379 -13.33 -25.80 10.57
N PHE A 380 -14.46 -25.23 11.00
CA PHE A 380 -14.94 -23.94 10.49
C PHE A 380 -13.92 -22.84 10.73
N ALA A 381 -13.42 -22.73 11.98
CA ALA A 381 -12.41 -21.74 12.35
C ALA A 381 -11.11 -21.90 11.54
N SER A 382 -10.67 -23.15 11.31
CA SER A 382 -9.49 -23.44 10.49
C SER A 382 -9.67 -23.02 9.04
N MET A 383 -10.82 -23.34 8.42
CA MET A 383 -11.10 -22.89 7.06
C MET A 383 -11.23 -21.38 6.96
N TYR A 384 -11.83 -20.75 7.97
CA TYR A 384 -11.91 -19.30 8.05
C TYR A 384 -10.52 -18.65 8.16
N ALA A 385 -9.63 -19.20 8.98
CA ALA A 385 -8.25 -18.77 9.09
C ALA A 385 -7.49 -18.94 7.75
N LEU A 386 -7.78 -20.01 6.98
CA LEU A 386 -7.21 -20.20 5.64
C LEU A 386 -7.69 -19.14 4.64
N ILE A 387 -8.94 -18.69 4.72
CA ILE A 387 -9.42 -17.56 3.90
C ILE A 387 -8.58 -16.32 4.20
N LEU A 388 -8.35 -15.97 5.47
CA LEU A 388 -7.52 -14.85 5.86
C LEU A 388 -6.06 -15.04 5.48
N PHE A 389 -5.55 -16.27 5.57
CA PHE A 389 -4.21 -16.61 5.11
C PHE A 389 -4.02 -16.30 3.62
N PHE A 390 -4.90 -16.83 2.76
CA PHE A 390 -4.83 -16.61 1.32
C PHE A 390 -5.20 -15.18 0.91
N ALA A 391 -5.98 -14.46 1.70
CA ALA A 391 -6.18 -13.04 1.51
C ALA A 391 -4.84 -12.29 1.63
N ASN A 392 -4.04 -12.59 2.64
CA ASN A 392 -2.78 -11.90 2.93
C ASN A 392 -1.59 -12.47 2.13
N PHE A 393 -1.54 -13.81 1.91
CA PHE A 393 -0.64 -14.45 0.93
C PHE A 393 -1.18 -14.35 -0.49
N GLY A 394 -1.82 -13.29 -0.83
CA GLY A 394 -2.48 -13.12 -2.11
C GLY A 394 -2.80 -11.66 -2.38
N PRO A 395 -4.08 -11.38 -2.68
CA PRO A 395 -4.49 -10.08 -3.18
C PRO A 395 -4.21 -8.93 -2.21
N LYS A 396 -4.23 -9.15 -0.89
CA LYS A 396 -4.01 -8.07 0.09
C LYS A 396 -2.64 -7.39 -0.05
N SER A 397 -1.61 -8.18 -0.34
CA SER A 397 -0.26 -7.67 -0.56
C SER A 397 -0.05 -7.23 -2.01
N THR A 398 -0.54 -8.00 -2.99
CA THR A 398 -0.28 -7.72 -4.41
C THR A 398 -1.06 -6.52 -4.95
N THR A 399 -2.27 -6.25 -4.48
CA THR A 399 -3.02 -5.03 -4.82
C THR A 399 -2.35 -3.77 -4.30
N PHE A 400 -1.51 -3.88 -3.27
CA PHE A 400 -0.68 -2.80 -2.77
C PHE A 400 0.61 -2.62 -3.58
N ILE A 401 1.22 -3.72 -4.05
CA ILE A 401 2.48 -3.70 -4.80
C ILE A 401 2.25 -3.23 -6.24
N LEU A 402 1.30 -3.83 -6.95
CA LEU A 402 1.09 -3.62 -8.39
C LEU A 402 0.94 -2.15 -8.79
N PRO A 403 0.10 -1.32 -8.12
CA PRO A 403 -0.05 0.08 -8.53
C PRO A 403 1.23 0.91 -8.39
N THR A 404 2.16 0.48 -7.54
CA THR A 404 3.45 1.17 -7.37
C THR A 404 4.49 0.77 -8.41
N GLU A 405 4.26 -0.32 -9.14
CA GLU A 405 5.19 -0.85 -10.14
C GLU A 405 4.75 -0.58 -11.59
N ILE A 406 3.44 -0.55 -11.88
CA ILE A 406 2.92 -0.52 -13.25
C ILE A 406 2.56 0.87 -13.79
N PHE A 407 2.58 1.90 -12.94
CA PHE A 407 2.23 3.26 -13.39
C PHE A 407 3.47 4.15 -13.58
N PRO A 408 3.42 5.08 -14.56
CA PRO A 408 4.51 5.98 -14.86
C PRO A 408 4.87 6.84 -13.66
N MET A 409 6.15 7.19 -13.54
CA MET A 409 6.74 7.90 -12.41
C MET A 409 5.97 9.18 -12.04
N ARG A 410 5.55 9.91 -13.06
CA ARG A 410 4.86 11.20 -12.93
C ARG A 410 3.46 11.09 -12.31
N LEU A 411 2.78 9.96 -12.48
CA LEU A 411 1.41 9.71 -12.03
C LEU A 411 1.32 8.54 -11.03
N ARG A 412 2.46 7.98 -10.62
CA ARG A 412 2.53 6.75 -9.80
C ARG A 412 1.82 6.90 -8.46
N SER A 413 2.11 7.95 -7.72
CA SER A 413 1.49 8.19 -6.43
C SER A 413 0.00 8.54 -6.57
N THR A 414 -0.36 9.29 -7.63
CA THR A 414 -1.75 9.62 -7.96
C THR A 414 -2.55 8.36 -8.30
N CYS A 415 -2.05 7.51 -9.21
CA CYS A 415 -2.72 6.26 -9.60
C CYS A 415 -2.83 5.29 -8.43
N ASN A 416 -1.77 5.17 -7.61
CA ASN A 416 -1.82 4.37 -6.39
C ASN A 416 -2.85 4.93 -5.39
N GLY A 417 -2.94 6.25 -5.24
CA GLY A 417 -3.96 6.92 -4.42
C GLY A 417 -5.38 6.62 -4.88
N ILE A 418 -5.64 6.67 -6.20
CA ILE A 418 -6.94 6.34 -6.81
C ILE A 418 -7.30 4.87 -6.56
N THR A 419 -6.37 3.97 -6.82
CA THR A 419 -6.56 2.53 -6.62
C THR A 419 -6.88 2.22 -5.15
N ALA A 420 -6.11 2.81 -4.24
CA ALA A 420 -6.30 2.63 -2.80
C ALA A 420 -7.60 3.30 -2.28
N ALA A 421 -8.03 4.41 -2.89
CA ALA A 421 -9.33 5.03 -2.61
C ALA A 421 -10.48 4.12 -3.07
N GLY A 422 -10.35 3.48 -4.25
CA GLY A 422 -11.28 2.46 -4.71
C GLY A 422 -11.42 1.31 -3.71
N GLY A 423 -10.32 0.82 -3.14
CA GLY A 423 -10.34 -0.15 -2.05
C GLY A 423 -11.15 0.32 -0.85
N LYS A 424 -10.99 1.58 -0.40
CA LYS A 424 -11.77 2.12 0.71
C LYS A 424 -13.27 2.25 0.40
N CYS A 425 -13.63 2.58 -0.84
CA CYS A 425 -15.03 2.49 -1.27
C CYS A 425 -15.57 1.06 -1.12
N GLY A 426 -14.79 0.06 -1.51
CA GLY A 426 -15.12 -1.35 -1.32
C GLY A 426 -15.32 -1.71 0.16
N ALA A 427 -14.42 -1.27 1.04
CA ALA A 427 -14.53 -1.48 2.48
C ALA A 427 -15.84 -0.88 3.04
N ILE A 428 -16.17 0.35 2.67
CA ILE A 428 -17.40 1.03 3.12
C ILE A 428 -18.64 0.24 2.66
N ILE A 429 -18.68 -0.17 1.38
CA ILE A 429 -19.80 -0.93 0.82
C ILE A 429 -19.93 -2.29 1.53
N GLY A 430 -18.82 -3.00 1.76
CA GLY A 430 -18.82 -4.27 2.48
C GLY A 430 -19.37 -4.16 3.90
N VAL A 431 -18.95 -3.12 4.64
CA VAL A 431 -19.43 -2.84 5.99
C VAL A 431 -20.92 -2.53 6.00
N LEU A 432 -21.37 -1.62 5.13
CA LEU A 432 -22.78 -1.21 5.04
C LEU A 432 -23.66 -2.40 4.64
N TRP A 433 -23.20 -3.21 3.68
CA TRP A 433 -23.93 -4.39 3.30
C TRP A 433 -24.18 -5.33 4.48
N PHE A 434 -23.15 -5.71 5.23
CA PHE A 434 -23.30 -6.62 6.37
C PHE A 434 -24.11 -6.01 7.53
N GLN A 435 -24.03 -4.69 7.72
CA GLN A 435 -24.73 -4.01 8.80
C GLN A 435 -26.24 -3.92 8.54
N TYR A 436 -26.64 -3.68 7.29
CA TYR A 436 -28.03 -3.40 6.94
C TYR A 436 -28.73 -4.57 6.22
N SER A 437 -27.97 -5.53 5.65
CA SER A 437 -28.58 -6.67 5.01
C SER A 437 -28.95 -7.74 6.04
N HIS A 438 -30.20 -8.15 6.03
CA HIS A 438 -30.71 -9.29 6.83
C HIS A 438 -30.45 -10.64 6.13
N THR A 439 -29.41 -10.74 5.29
CA THR A 439 -29.08 -11.95 4.56
C THR A 439 -28.48 -13.02 5.48
N SER A 440 -28.73 -14.28 5.17
CA SER A 440 -28.12 -15.39 5.91
C SER A 440 -26.59 -15.38 5.72
N ILE A 441 -25.85 -15.87 6.71
CA ILE A 441 -24.36 -16.00 6.65
C ILE A 441 -23.94 -16.80 5.43
N ARG A 442 -24.71 -17.86 5.10
CA ARG A 442 -24.49 -18.68 3.89
C ARG A 442 -24.53 -17.83 2.62
N SER A 443 -25.57 -17.03 2.44
CA SER A 443 -25.74 -16.17 1.25
C SER A 443 -24.67 -15.10 1.19
N SER A 444 -24.29 -14.53 2.33
CA SER A 444 -23.22 -13.53 2.42
C SER A 444 -21.87 -14.12 2.00
N LEU A 445 -21.51 -15.31 2.46
CA LEU A 445 -20.27 -15.99 2.05
C LEU A 445 -20.26 -16.31 0.54
N LEU A 446 -21.39 -16.70 -0.05
CA LEU A 446 -21.48 -16.94 -1.50
C LEU A 446 -21.36 -15.64 -2.30
N LEU A 447 -21.95 -14.55 -1.82
CA LEU A 447 -21.77 -13.23 -2.45
C LEU A 447 -20.31 -12.79 -2.45
N LEU A 448 -19.63 -12.92 -1.30
CA LEU A 448 -18.22 -12.59 -1.17
C LEU A 448 -17.34 -13.50 -2.04
N ALA A 449 -17.68 -14.77 -2.19
CA ALA A 449 -17.03 -15.68 -3.13
C ALA A 449 -17.19 -15.18 -4.59
N GLY A 450 -18.37 -14.68 -4.96
CA GLY A 450 -18.63 -14.04 -6.24
C GLY A 450 -17.76 -12.80 -6.46
N CYS A 451 -17.59 -11.95 -5.43
CA CYS A 451 -16.68 -10.81 -5.49
C CYS A 451 -15.24 -11.24 -5.78
N ASN A 452 -14.75 -12.31 -5.14
CA ASN A 452 -13.42 -12.83 -5.42
C ASN A 452 -13.25 -13.30 -6.87
N LEU A 453 -14.27 -13.90 -7.49
CA LEU A 453 -14.22 -14.28 -8.91
C LEU A 453 -14.09 -13.06 -9.83
N VAL A 454 -14.76 -11.95 -9.51
CA VAL A 454 -14.52 -10.67 -10.21
C VAL A 454 -13.05 -10.25 -10.06
N GLY A 455 -12.47 -10.41 -8.87
CA GLY A 455 -11.03 -10.15 -8.64
C GLY A 455 -10.13 -11.03 -9.51
N VAL A 456 -10.45 -12.31 -9.69
CA VAL A 456 -9.72 -13.21 -10.62
C VAL A 456 -9.78 -12.67 -12.05
N MET A 457 -10.97 -12.31 -12.54
CA MET A 457 -11.16 -11.82 -13.92
C MET A 457 -10.34 -10.57 -14.20
N PHE A 458 -10.38 -9.59 -13.30
CA PHE A 458 -9.63 -8.34 -13.48
C PHE A 458 -8.13 -8.52 -13.27
N THR A 459 -7.69 -9.47 -12.45
CA THR A 459 -6.27 -9.80 -12.28
C THR A 459 -5.65 -10.33 -13.58
N LEU A 460 -6.38 -11.13 -14.37
CA LEU A 460 -5.91 -11.64 -15.67
C LEU A 460 -5.66 -10.53 -16.69
N ALA A 461 -6.22 -9.35 -16.49
CA ALA A 461 -6.03 -8.20 -17.36
C ALA A 461 -4.79 -7.34 -17.00
N LEU A 462 -4.10 -7.65 -15.89
CA LEU A 462 -2.96 -6.89 -15.41
C LEU A 462 -1.64 -7.48 -15.92
N PRO A 463 -0.61 -6.64 -16.18
CA PRO A 463 0.71 -7.11 -16.56
C PRO A 463 1.48 -7.66 -15.35
N GLU A 464 2.33 -8.66 -15.58
CA GLU A 464 3.28 -9.13 -14.57
C GLU A 464 4.49 -8.18 -14.51
N SER A 465 4.85 -7.75 -13.31
CA SER A 465 5.94 -6.79 -13.07
C SER A 465 7.22 -7.43 -12.52
N LYS A 466 7.20 -8.75 -12.32
CA LYS A 466 8.32 -9.49 -11.74
C LYS A 466 9.61 -9.33 -12.55
N GLY A 467 10.66 -8.82 -11.90
CA GLY A 467 12.01 -8.76 -12.47
C GLY A 467 12.19 -7.71 -13.57
N MET A 468 11.19 -6.91 -13.87
CA MET A 468 11.27 -5.80 -14.82
C MET A 468 11.67 -4.51 -14.12
N SER A 469 12.34 -3.59 -14.82
CA SER A 469 12.55 -2.24 -14.31
C SER A 469 11.23 -1.48 -14.29
N LEU A 470 11.15 -0.40 -13.48
CA LEU A 470 9.92 0.41 -13.45
C LEU A 470 9.69 1.12 -14.78
N GLU A 471 10.77 1.51 -15.42
CA GLU A 471 10.81 2.23 -16.67
C GLU A 471 10.41 1.33 -17.86
N ASP A 472 10.83 0.05 -17.84
CA ASP A 472 10.45 -0.95 -18.86
C ASP A 472 8.96 -1.26 -18.83
N ILE A 473 8.36 -1.39 -17.61
CA ILE A 473 6.95 -1.72 -17.44
C ILE A 473 6.06 -0.56 -17.91
N THR A 474 6.49 0.67 -17.63
CA THR A 474 5.71 1.88 -17.94
C THR A 474 5.91 2.37 -19.37
N GLY A 475 6.95 1.87 -20.07
CA GLY A 475 7.32 2.34 -21.41
C GLY A 475 7.84 3.78 -21.40
N GLU A 476 8.31 4.27 -20.24
CA GLU A 476 8.83 5.64 -20.10
C GLU A 476 10.18 5.83 -20.79
N MET A 477 10.90 4.75 -21.05
CA MET A 477 12.07 4.74 -21.93
C MET A 477 11.74 3.87 -23.14
N GLU A 478 11.35 4.49 -24.24
CA GLU A 478 11.42 3.78 -25.51
C GLU A 478 12.88 3.31 -25.69
N LYS A 479 13.06 2.00 -25.84
CA LYS A 479 14.31 1.50 -26.38
C LYS A 479 14.45 2.18 -27.73
N GLU A 480 15.36 3.16 -27.84
CA GLU A 480 15.87 3.53 -29.15
C GLU A 480 16.24 2.21 -29.82
N SER A 481 15.47 1.85 -30.86
CA SER A 481 15.83 0.73 -31.72
C SER A 481 17.30 0.92 -32.03
N GLU A 482 18.13 -0.07 -31.67
CA GLU A 482 19.53 -0.09 -32.08
C GLU A 482 19.55 0.35 -33.54
N PRO A 483 20.35 1.38 -33.89
CA PRO A 483 20.44 1.80 -35.27
C PRO A 483 20.77 0.53 -36.04
N SER A 484 19.90 0.18 -36.98
CA SER A 484 20.06 -1.01 -37.79
C SER A 484 21.53 -1.09 -38.18
N GLN A 485 22.16 -2.27 -38.08
CA GLN A 485 23.59 -2.45 -38.35
C GLN A 485 24.05 -1.81 -39.67
N GLU A 486 23.11 -1.55 -40.59
CA GLU A 486 23.33 -0.77 -41.81
C GLU A 486 23.75 0.69 -41.58
N SER A 487 23.20 1.39 -40.58
CA SER A 487 23.59 2.78 -40.31
C SER A 487 24.92 2.90 -39.54
N ALA A 488 25.32 1.87 -38.80
CA ALA A 488 26.64 1.83 -38.15
C ALA A 488 27.75 1.56 -39.20
N THR A 489 27.50 0.70 -40.17
CA THR A 489 28.45 0.39 -41.26
C THR A 489 28.64 1.61 -42.20
N VAL A 490 27.59 2.37 -42.49
CA VAL A 490 27.69 3.58 -43.34
C VAL A 490 28.50 4.67 -42.62
N ALA A 491 28.29 4.86 -41.30
CA ALA A 491 29.05 5.85 -40.52
C ALA A 491 30.52 5.47 -40.32
N GLU A 492 30.85 4.18 -40.21
CA GLU A 492 32.23 3.67 -40.13
C GLU A 492 32.92 3.76 -41.49
N VAL A 493 32.23 3.49 -42.60
CA VAL A 493 32.76 3.59 -43.96
C VAL A 493 33.01 5.07 -44.36
N GLU A 494 32.14 6.00 -43.99
CA GLU A 494 32.37 7.43 -44.17
C GLU A 494 33.51 7.97 -43.31
N PHE A 495 33.72 7.47 -42.11
CA PHE A 495 34.83 7.88 -41.24
C PHE A 495 36.18 7.40 -41.78
N ILE A 496 36.26 6.16 -42.30
CA ILE A 496 37.47 5.60 -42.89
C ILE A 496 37.81 6.32 -44.21
N HIS A 497 36.81 6.66 -45.02
CA HIS A 497 37.03 7.37 -46.28
C HIS A 497 37.53 8.84 -46.07
N ASN A 498 37.14 9.48 -45.01
CA ASN A 498 37.59 10.83 -44.68
C ASN A 498 38.95 10.88 -43.97
N VAL A 499 39.45 9.79 -43.45
CA VAL A 499 40.81 9.68 -42.85
C VAL A 499 41.88 9.34 -43.88
N GLU A 500 41.49 8.72 -45.03
CA GLU A 500 42.47 8.45 -46.13
C GLU A 500 42.66 9.65 -47.08
N ILE A 501 41.95 10.75 -46.90
CA ILE A 501 42.09 11.96 -47.74
C ILE A 501 42.83 13.12 -47.00
N LEU A 502 43.22 12.92 -45.77
CA LEU A 502 44.06 13.83 -44.97
C LEU A 502 45.44 13.21 -44.71
#